data_3f934fe1c870d1644657e8da0ff0491b
#
_entry.id   3f934fe1c870d1644657e8da0ff0491b
#
_cell.length_a   1.000
_cell.length_b   1.000
_cell.length_c   1.000
_cell.angle_alpha   90.00
_cell.angle_beta   90.00
_cell.angle_gamma   90.00
#
_symmetry.space_group_name_H-M   'P 1'
#
loop_
_entity.id
_entity.type
_entity.pdbx_description
1 polymer ?
#
loop_
_entity_poly.entity_id
_entity_poly.type
_entity_poly.pdbx_seq_one_letter_code
_entity_poly.pdbx_strand_id
1 'polypeptide(L)'
;MLEEKNYTISELAAIIGGSSNRQAIKRKLDRRHILYSVQGRGSNATLKIEKIPSPFQEFCMDVLKFSKNTDFEKLCNFYYYCLNDELFMAKPDEEKAMLLEDKGKHISRQTIAGYERKLFDVYFYSKSDTEFIYYFASDGNYRTAEHEEYLEAWHDYWEWKEQTKKELGNLRYVCARIKLKYGGFPRKQGIIQANGIEMQQIRKLMALTNESFEKAYSE
;
A
#
# COMPACT_ATOMS: atom_id res chain seq x y z
N MET A 1 -11.16 18.32 23.68
CA MET A 1 -10.70 17.62 22.46
C MET A 1 -10.54 18.67 21.36
N LEU A 2 -9.62 18.52 20.43
CA LEU A 2 -9.49 19.43 19.28
C LEU A 2 -10.56 19.08 18.23
N GLU A 3 -11.18 20.09 17.64
CA GLU A 3 -12.27 19.97 16.66
C GLU A 3 -11.99 20.85 15.44
N GLU A 4 -12.67 20.62 14.34
CA GLU A 4 -12.54 21.40 13.10
C GLU A 4 -13.35 22.69 13.19
N LYS A 5 -12.75 23.71 13.79
CA LYS A 5 -13.34 25.05 13.96
C LYS A 5 -12.25 26.13 14.11
N ASN A 6 -12.68 27.38 14.26
CA ASN A 6 -11.78 28.49 14.54
C ASN A 6 -11.39 28.54 16.03
N TYR A 7 -10.12 28.78 16.27
CA TYR A 7 -9.55 28.93 17.61
C TYR A 7 -8.66 30.16 17.72
N THR A 8 -8.68 30.80 18.86
CA THR A 8 -7.64 31.71 19.26
C THR A 8 -6.36 30.95 19.66
N ILE A 9 -5.23 31.62 19.67
CA ILE A 9 -3.95 31.00 20.09
C ILE A 9 -4.02 30.53 21.55
N SER A 10 -4.71 31.28 22.43
CA SER A 10 -4.87 30.90 23.82
C SER A 10 -5.72 29.65 24.02
N GLU A 11 -6.82 29.50 23.29
CA GLU A 11 -7.66 28.29 23.31
C GLU A 11 -6.88 27.06 22.82
N LEU A 12 -6.12 27.20 21.75
CA LEU A 12 -5.27 26.13 21.27
C LEU A 12 -4.19 25.76 22.29
N ALA A 13 -3.55 26.73 22.92
CA ALA A 13 -2.57 26.49 23.98
C ALA A 13 -3.17 25.70 25.14
N ALA A 14 -4.39 25.98 25.51
CA ALA A 14 -5.11 25.24 26.57
C ALA A 14 -5.43 23.80 26.17
N ILE A 15 -5.83 23.59 24.90
CA ILE A 15 -6.24 22.27 24.41
C ILE A 15 -5.03 21.34 24.13
N ILE A 16 -4.02 21.85 23.41
CA ILE A 16 -2.86 21.04 22.97
C ILE A 16 -1.67 21.13 23.93
N GLY A 17 -1.80 21.94 24.96
CA GLY A 17 -0.77 22.21 25.99
C GLY A 17 0.37 23.10 25.47
N GLY A 18 0.98 23.85 26.38
CA GLY A 18 2.18 24.62 26.11
C GLY A 18 2.01 26.14 26.12
N SER A 19 2.99 26.85 25.59
CA SER A 19 3.01 28.32 25.53
C SER A 19 1.99 28.87 24.54
N SER A 20 1.38 30.00 24.85
CA SER A 20 0.53 30.80 23.94
C SER A 20 1.33 31.45 22.78
N ASN A 21 2.56 31.02 22.54
CA ASN A 21 3.34 31.47 21.40
C ASN A 21 2.80 30.83 20.12
N ARG A 22 2.38 31.66 19.17
CA ARG A 22 1.81 31.27 17.88
C ARG A 22 2.72 30.32 17.10
N GLN A 23 4.03 30.55 17.09
CA GLN A 23 5.00 29.68 16.41
C GLN A 23 5.08 28.29 17.06
N ALA A 24 5.05 28.24 18.39
CA ALA A 24 5.07 26.99 19.13
C ALA A 24 3.79 26.17 18.87
N ILE A 25 2.62 26.83 18.83
CA ILE A 25 1.34 26.20 18.49
C ILE A 25 1.38 25.63 17.07
N LYS A 26 1.79 26.43 16.09
CA LYS A 26 1.92 25.98 14.69
C LYS A 26 2.81 24.74 14.58
N ARG A 27 3.99 24.74 15.19
CA ARG A 27 4.90 23.58 15.19
C ARG A 27 4.25 22.33 15.79
N LYS A 28 3.39 22.47 16.79
CA LYS A 28 2.66 21.33 17.38
C LYS A 28 1.57 20.80 16.44
N LEU A 29 0.85 21.70 15.75
CA LEU A 29 -0.13 21.32 14.74
C LEU A 29 0.56 20.63 13.55
N ASP A 30 1.67 21.20 13.07
CA ASP A 30 2.46 20.64 11.98
C ASP A 30 2.99 19.22 12.31
N ARG A 31 3.50 19.01 13.54
CA ARG A 31 3.97 17.69 14.01
C ARG A 31 2.87 16.62 14.07
N ARG A 32 1.62 17.05 14.25
CA ARG A 32 0.44 16.17 14.25
C ARG A 32 -0.26 16.12 12.89
N HIS A 33 0.38 16.65 11.84
CA HIS A 33 -0.16 16.73 10.49
C HIS A 33 -1.54 17.40 10.39
N ILE A 34 -1.92 18.22 11.38
CA ILE A 34 -3.19 18.92 11.42
C ILE A 34 -3.18 20.03 10.37
N LEU A 35 -4.17 20.03 9.49
CA LEU A 35 -4.33 21.09 8.50
C LEU A 35 -5.03 22.30 9.14
N TYR A 36 -4.46 23.47 8.94
CA TYR A 36 -5.02 24.72 9.44
C TYR A 36 -4.71 25.88 8.50
N SER A 37 -5.56 26.89 8.51
CA SER A 37 -5.32 28.19 7.89
C SER A 37 -5.29 29.31 8.94
N VAL A 38 -4.63 30.40 8.60
CA VAL A 38 -4.52 31.58 9.48
C VAL A 38 -5.53 32.61 9.03
N GLN A 39 -6.41 33.01 9.90
CA GLN A 39 -7.40 34.06 9.66
C GLN A 39 -7.03 35.32 10.42
N GLY A 40 -7.07 36.48 9.76
CA GLY A 40 -6.74 37.77 10.35
C GLY A 40 -5.24 38.02 10.45
N ARG A 41 -4.88 39.16 11.03
CA ARG A 41 -3.49 39.66 11.19
C ARG A 41 -3.23 40.12 12.64
N GLY A 42 -1.95 40.13 13.04
CA GLY A 42 -1.52 40.63 14.34
C GLY A 42 -1.93 39.73 15.50
N SER A 43 -2.21 40.35 16.66
CA SER A 43 -2.59 39.66 17.90
C SER A 43 -3.96 39.00 17.86
N ASN A 44 -4.86 39.47 17.00
CA ASN A 44 -6.23 38.97 16.85
C ASN A 44 -6.34 37.85 15.80
N ALA A 45 -5.22 37.37 15.28
CA ALA A 45 -5.24 36.26 14.32
C ALA A 45 -5.70 34.98 14.99
N THR A 46 -6.63 34.28 14.34
CA THR A 46 -7.13 32.96 14.73
C THR A 46 -6.55 31.89 13.80
N LEU A 47 -6.58 30.64 14.25
CA LEU A 47 -6.25 29.45 13.46
C LEU A 47 -7.53 28.66 13.22
N LYS A 48 -7.91 28.50 11.97
CA LYS A 48 -8.99 27.59 11.58
C LYS A 48 -8.40 26.21 11.40
N ILE A 49 -8.81 25.26 12.23
CA ILE A 49 -8.50 23.84 12.04
C ILE A 49 -9.41 23.33 10.93
N GLU A 50 -8.81 22.84 9.86
CA GLU A 50 -9.52 22.39 8.64
C GLU A 50 -9.64 20.87 8.58
N LYS A 51 -8.63 20.16 9.09
CA LYS A 51 -8.64 18.70 9.12
C LYS A 51 -7.74 18.16 10.21
N ILE A 52 -8.27 17.22 10.97
CA ILE A 52 -7.54 16.47 11.99
C ILE A 52 -7.35 15.06 11.45
N PRO A 53 -6.10 14.58 11.24
CA PRO A 53 -5.87 13.24 10.75
C PRO A 53 -6.35 12.19 11.77
N SER A 54 -6.84 11.06 11.27
CA SER A 54 -7.13 9.90 12.11
C SER A 54 -5.82 9.27 12.63
N PRO A 55 -5.87 8.45 13.69
CA PRO A 55 -4.70 7.72 14.18
C PRO A 55 -4.02 6.86 13.09
N PHE A 56 -4.79 6.28 12.18
CA PHE A 56 -4.27 5.57 11.00
C PHE A 56 -3.48 6.49 10.08
N GLN A 57 -4.04 7.67 9.76
CA GLN A 57 -3.36 8.65 8.90
C GLN A 57 -2.08 9.18 9.55
N GLU A 58 -2.10 9.51 10.84
CA GLU A 58 -0.91 9.92 11.59
C GLU A 58 0.17 8.84 11.53
N PHE A 59 -0.18 7.58 11.81
CA PHE A 59 0.75 6.46 11.74
C PHE A 59 1.36 6.31 10.33
N CYS A 60 0.54 6.38 9.30
CA CYS A 60 1.01 6.27 7.91
C CYS A 60 1.95 7.42 7.52
N MET A 61 1.70 8.64 7.99
CA MET A 61 2.59 9.79 7.74
C MET A 61 3.87 9.72 8.55
N ASP A 62 3.78 9.36 9.84
CA ASP A 62 4.93 9.37 10.75
C ASP A 62 5.87 8.17 10.53
N VAL A 63 5.32 6.98 10.37
CA VAL A 63 6.10 5.73 10.27
C VAL A 63 6.36 5.38 8.82
N LEU A 64 5.32 5.26 8.00
CA LEU A 64 5.44 4.83 6.61
C LEU A 64 5.83 5.97 5.64
N LYS A 65 5.94 7.20 6.14
CA LYS A 65 6.37 8.38 5.36
C LYS A 65 5.47 8.67 4.16
N PHE A 66 4.18 8.48 4.32
CA PHE A 66 3.21 8.94 3.32
C PHE A 66 3.05 10.46 3.34
N SER A 67 2.71 11.02 2.19
CA SER A 67 2.36 12.44 2.07
C SER A 67 0.99 12.72 2.68
N LYS A 68 0.79 13.92 3.22
CA LYS A 68 -0.53 14.41 3.64
C LYS A 68 -1.60 14.42 2.55
N ASN A 69 -1.18 14.40 1.28
CA ASN A 69 -2.04 14.37 0.10
C ASN A 69 -2.35 12.95 -0.38
N THR A 70 -1.91 11.92 0.36
CA THR A 70 -2.22 10.52 0.05
C THR A 70 -3.73 10.28 0.17
N ASP A 71 -4.28 9.51 -0.76
CA ASP A 71 -5.63 8.98 -0.66
C ASP A 71 -5.66 7.89 0.42
N PHE A 72 -5.93 8.32 1.66
CA PHE A 72 -5.90 7.43 2.82
C PHE A 72 -7.08 6.44 2.86
N GLU A 73 -8.15 6.69 2.14
CA GLU A 73 -9.24 5.73 1.99
C GLU A 73 -8.77 4.54 1.15
N LYS A 74 -8.20 4.80 -0.03
CA LYS A 74 -7.60 3.74 -0.85
C LYS A 74 -6.48 3.02 -0.13
N LEU A 75 -5.63 3.73 0.61
CA LEU A 75 -4.56 3.14 1.40
C LEU A 75 -5.11 2.22 2.49
N CYS A 76 -6.14 2.65 3.22
CA CYS A 76 -6.81 1.85 4.25
C CYS A 76 -7.42 0.58 3.65
N ASN A 77 -8.13 0.71 2.53
CA ASN A 77 -8.71 -0.42 1.80
C ASN A 77 -7.63 -1.45 1.41
N PHE A 78 -6.53 -0.98 0.83
CA PHE A 78 -5.44 -1.87 0.44
C PHE A 78 -4.79 -2.56 1.65
N TYR A 79 -4.44 -1.78 2.70
CA TYR A 79 -3.80 -2.36 3.89
C TYR A 79 -4.72 -3.28 4.68
N TYR A 80 -6.03 -3.05 4.67
CA TYR A 80 -6.97 -3.98 5.29
C TYR A 80 -6.82 -5.40 4.73
N TYR A 81 -6.84 -5.55 3.41
CA TYR A 81 -6.66 -6.87 2.79
C TYR A 81 -5.22 -7.37 2.92
N CYS A 82 -4.24 -6.49 2.76
CA CYS A 82 -2.82 -6.82 2.84
C CYS A 82 -2.39 -7.39 4.20
N LEU A 83 -2.96 -6.86 5.28
CA LEU A 83 -2.56 -7.20 6.66
C LEU A 83 -3.41 -8.31 7.28
N ASN A 84 -4.61 -8.56 6.74
CA ASN A 84 -5.52 -9.59 7.26
C ASN A 84 -5.54 -10.88 6.41
N ASP A 85 -4.92 -10.89 5.23
CA ASP A 85 -4.83 -12.04 4.34
C ASP A 85 -3.39 -12.22 3.84
N GLU A 86 -2.67 -13.18 4.44
CA GLU A 86 -1.28 -13.49 4.05
C GLU A 86 -1.16 -13.91 2.58
N LEU A 87 -2.18 -14.58 2.05
CA LEU A 87 -2.20 -14.99 0.64
C LEU A 87 -2.34 -13.79 -0.28
N PHE A 88 -3.01 -12.71 0.18
CA PHE A 88 -3.14 -11.49 -0.61
C PHE A 88 -1.78 -10.84 -0.87
N MET A 89 -0.90 -10.76 0.14
CA MET A 89 0.45 -10.21 -0.03
C MET A 89 1.29 -10.99 -1.05
N ALA A 90 1.12 -12.30 -1.10
CA ALA A 90 1.86 -13.17 -2.01
C ALA A 90 1.42 -13.04 -3.48
N LYS A 91 0.26 -12.43 -3.75
CA LYS A 91 -0.29 -12.29 -5.11
C LYS A 91 0.44 -11.21 -5.92
N PRO A 92 0.46 -11.34 -7.26
CA PRO A 92 0.91 -10.26 -8.16
C PRO A 92 0.01 -9.02 -8.06
N ASP A 93 0.57 -7.85 -8.34
CA ASP A 93 -0.14 -6.57 -8.23
C ASP A 93 -1.38 -6.48 -9.14
N GLU A 94 -1.35 -7.15 -10.29
CA GLU A 94 -2.51 -7.26 -11.19
C GLU A 94 -3.66 -8.01 -10.53
N GLU A 95 -3.38 -9.14 -9.88
CA GLU A 95 -4.39 -9.95 -9.19
C GLU A 95 -4.94 -9.20 -7.98
N LYS A 96 -4.08 -8.53 -7.21
CA LYS A 96 -4.51 -7.67 -6.10
C LYS A 96 -5.46 -6.58 -6.56
N ALA A 97 -5.14 -5.91 -7.69
CA ALA A 97 -5.99 -4.88 -8.25
C ALA A 97 -7.38 -5.42 -8.63
N MET A 98 -7.44 -6.59 -9.29
CA MET A 98 -8.71 -7.25 -9.65
C MET A 98 -9.52 -7.65 -8.42
N LEU A 99 -8.88 -8.28 -7.42
CA LEU A 99 -9.56 -8.67 -6.17
C LEU A 99 -10.14 -7.47 -5.41
N LEU A 100 -9.44 -6.33 -5.43
CA LEU A 100 -9.93 -5.09 -4.84
C LEU A 100 -11.08 -4.50 -5.66
N GLU A 101 -11.02 -4.56 -6.98
CA GLU A 101 -12.09 -4.10 -7.86
C GLU A 101 -13.36 -4.94 -7.70
N ASP A 102 -13.26 -6.27 -7.60
CA ASP A 102 -14.38 -7.18 -7.29
C ASP A 102 -15.06 -6.84 -5.96
N LYS A 103 -14.32 -6.21 -5.04
CA LYS A 103 -14.82 -5.69 -3.76
C LYS A 103 -15.29 -4.22 -3.83
N GLY A 104 -15.39 -3.65 -5.03
CA GLY A 104 -15.74 -2.25 -5.23
C GLY A 104 -14.63 -1.25 -4.86
N LYS A 105 -13.37 -1.69 -4.76
CA LYS A 105 -12.21 -0.87 -4.38
C LYS A 105 -11.29 -0.66 -5.57
N HIS A 106 -11.52 0.39 -6.33
CA HIS A 106 -10.72 0.68 -7.52
C HIS A 106 -9.34 1.26 -7.16
N ILE A 107 -8.31 0.41 -7.16
CA ILE A 107 -6.90 0.78 -6.88
C ILE A 107 -6.02 0.27 -8.03
N SER A 108 -5.29 1.17 -8.68
CA SER A 108 -4.42 0.79 -9.79
C SER A 108 -3.22 -0.04 -9.32
N ARG A 109 -2.73 -0.93 -10.19
CA ARG A 109 -1.51 -1.71 -9.97
C ARG A 109 -0.30 -0.86 -9.53
N GLN A 110 -0.09 0.31 -10.15
CA GLN A 110 1.01 1.20 -9.79
C GLN A 110 0.87 1.77 -8.38
N THR A 111 -0.37 2.06 -7.97
CA THR A 111 -0.68 2.53 -6.61
C THR A 111 -0.42 1.42 -5.59
N ILE A 112 -0.83 0.18 -5.89
CA ILE A 112 -0.57 -1.01 -5.07
C ILE A 112 0.94 -1.19 -4.85
N ALA A 113 1.73 -1.23 -5.93
CA ALA A 113 3.18 -1.35 -5.84
C ALA A 113 3.83 -0.23 -5.02
N GLY A 114 3.29 1.01 -5.12
CA GLY A 114 3.71 2.14 -4.31
C GLY A 114 3.39 1.97 -2.81
N TYR A 115 2.22 1.43 -2.50
CA TYR A 115 1.79 1.18 -1.11
C TYR A 115 2.58 0.04 -0.46
N GLU A 116 2.81 -1.06 -1.20
CA GLU A 116 3.64 -2.17 -0.73
C GLU A 116 5.08 -1.75 -0.47
N ARG A 117 5.65 -0.96 -1.38
CA ARG A 117 7.03 -0.47 -1.23
C ARG A 117 7.25 0.22 0.12
N LYS A 118 6.25 0.96 0.62
CA LYS A 118 6.36 1.62 1.93
C LYS A 118 6.50 0.65 3.09
N LEU A 119 5.87 -0.53 3.00
CA LEU A 119 6.03 -1.58 4.01
C LEU A 119 7.44 -2.22 3.97
N PHE A 120 8.03 -2.34 2.78
CA PHE A 120 9.40 -2.81 2.62
C PHE A 120 10.43 -1.74 3.01
N ASP A 121 10.21 -0.46 2.65
CA ASP A 121 11.11 0.65 2.98
C ASP A 121 11.31 0.82 4.50
N VAL A 122 10.32 0.47 5.31
CA VAL A 122 10.39 0.50 6.79
C VAL A 122 10.67 -0.88 7.41
N TYR A 123 11.03 -1.85 6.60
CA TYR A 123 11.36 -3.22 7.02
C TYR A 123 10.24 -3.97 7.76
N PHE A 124 8.97 -3.59 7.57
CA PHE A 124 7.85 -4.37 8.12
C PHE A 124 7.74 -5.74 7.48
N TYR A 125 8.06 -5.81 6.20
CA TYR A 125 8.12 -7.04 5.41
C TYR A 125 9.43 -7.11 4.64
N SER A 126 9.88 -8.32 4.40
CA SER A 126 11.00 -8.62 3.50
C SER A 126 10.56 -9.60 2.43
N LYS A 127 11.21 -9.53 1.28
CA LYS A 127 11.01 -10.45 0.17
C LYS A 127 12.23 -11.34 0.06
N SER A 128 12.03 -12.65 0.02
CA SER A 128 13.12 -13.61 -0.12
C SER A 128 13.75 -13.53 -1.51
N ASP A 129 15.07 -13.59 -1.58
CA ASP A 129 15.86 -13.69 -2.81
C ASP A 129 16.21 -15.14 -3.16
N THR A 130 15.91 -16.09 -2.26
CA THR A 130 16.29 -17.50 -2.40
C THR A 130 15.08 -18.43 -2.43
N GLU A 131 13.97 -18.06 -1.80
CA GLU A 131 12.75 -18.84 -1.74
C GLU A 131 11.66 -18.17 -2.58
N PHE A 132 11.04 -18.94 -3.48
CA PHE A 132 10.09 -18.41 -4.45
C PHE A 132 8.78 -19.20 -4.47
N ILE A 133 7.69 -18.47 -4.73
CA ILE A 133 6.44 -19.05 -5.22
C ILE A 133 6.47 -19.00 -6.74
N TYR A 134 6.18 -20.12 -7.38
CA TYR A 134 6.07 -20.24 -8.82
C TYR A 134 4.60 -20.28 -9.24
N TYR A 135 4.28 -19.65 -10.36
CA TYR A 135 2.91 -19.58 -10.84
C TYR A 135 2.85 -19.30 -12.34
N PHE A 136 1.72 -19.63 -12.96
CA PHE A 136 1.40 -19.27 -14.32
C PHE A 136 0.37 -18.15 -14.34
N ALA A 137 0.62 -17.10 -15.14
CA ALA A 137 -0.22 -15.92 -15.25
C ALA A 137 -0.80 -15.80 -16.67
N SER A 138 -2.12 -15.68 -16.80
CA SER A 138 -2.82 -15.43 -18.07
C SER A 138 -4.05 -14.58 -17.84
N ASP A 139 -4.05 -13.36 -18.40
CA ASP A 139 -5.20 -12.48 -18.51
C ASP A 139 -6.04 -12.34 -17.21
N GLY A 140 -5.34 -12.15 -16.10
CA GLY A 140 -5.91 -12.00 -14.77
C GLY A 140 -6.12 -13.30 -13.99
N ASN A 141 -5.90 -14.46 -14.60
CA ASN A 141 -5.94 -15.74 -13.91
C ASN A 141 -4.54 -16.17 -13.51
N TYR A 142 -4.44 -16.78 -12.33
CA TYR A 142 -3.18 -17.25 -11.76
C TYR A 142 -3.35 -18.68 -11.26
N ARG A 143 -2.36 -19.51 -11.54
CA ARG A 143 -2.29 -20.89 -11.08
C ARG A 143 -0.93 -21.12 -10.43
N THR A 144 -0.92 -21.54 -9.18
CA THR A 144 0.31 -21.98 -8.51
C THR A 144 0.93 -23.15 -9.27
N ALA A 145 2.24 -23.18 -9.34
CA ALA A 145 3.01 -24.19 -10.03
C ALA A 145 4.11 -24.75 -9.11
N GLU A 146 4.46 -26.01 -9.36
CA GLU A 146 5.67 -26.59 -8.78
C GLU A 146 6.91 -26.06 -9.52
N HIS A 147 8.07 -26.11 -8.87
CA HIS A 147 9.33 -25.59 -9.42
C HIS A 147 9.69 -26.30 -10.73
N GLU A 148 9.50 -27.62 -10.78
CA GLU A 148 9.78 -28.45 -11.97
C GLU A 148 8.94 -28.01 -13.16
N GLU A 149 7.64 -27.80 -12.97
CA GLU A 149 6.72 -27.34 -14.01
C GLU A 149 7.09 -25.93 -14.51
N TYR A 150 7.50 -25.05 -13.61
CA TYR A 150 8.01 -23.72 -13.97
C TYR A 150 9.29 -23.81 -14.81
N LEU A 151 10.22 -24.68 -14.46
CA LEU A 151 11.46 -24.87 -15.23
C LEU A 151 11.19 -25.48 -16.60
N GLU A 152 10.27 -26.47 -16.69
CA GLU A 152 9.85 -27.07 -17.97
C GLU A 152 9.26 -26.01 -18.90
N ALA A 153 8.39 -25.13 -18.38
CA ALA A 153 7.79 -24.05 -19.18
C ALA A 153 8.84 -23.06 -19.69
N TRP A 154 9.87 -22.75 -18.91
CA TRP A 154 10.97 -21.91 -19.37
C TRP A 154 11.86 -22.61 -20.38
N HIS A 155 12.11 -23.91 -20.22
CA HIS A 155 12.84 -24.73 -21.21
C HIS A 155 12.11 -24.71 -22.55
N ASP A 156 10.80 -25.00 -22.57
CA ASP A 156 9.97 -24.93 -23.76
C ASP A 156 9.96 -23.53 -24.39
N TYR A 157 9.87 -22.50 -23.57
CA TYR A 157 9.92 -21.12 -24.07
C TYR A 157 11.20 -20.83 -24.84
N TRP A 158 12.35 -21.22 -24.31
CA TRP A 158 13.63 -20.98 -24.95
C TRP A 158 13.82 -21.83 -26.18
N GLU A 159 13.43 -23.10 -26.15
CA GLU A 159 13.48 -24.01 -27.32
C GLU A 159 12.62 -23.45 -28.47
N TRP A 160 11.35 -23.12 -28.20
CA TRP A 160 10.44 -22.59 -29.22
C TRP A 160 10.85 -21.20 -29.69
N LYS A 161 11.46 -20.41 -28.85
CA LYS A 161 12.00 -19.09 -29.22
C LYS A 161 13.12 -19.24 -30.26
N GLU A 162 14.02 -20.16 -30.08
CA GLU A 162 15.11 -20.41 -31.03
C GLU A 162 14.58 -20.96 -32.36
N GLN A 163 13.59 -21.87 -32.32
CA GLN A 163 12.90 -22.38 -33.51
C GLN A 163 12.17 -21.24 -34.24
N THR A 164 11.34 -20.47 -33.54
CA THR A 164 10.53 -19.41 -34.13
C THR A 164 11.37 -18.26 -34.66
N LYS A 165 12.52 -17.93 -34.04
CA LYS A 165 13.44 -16.92 -34.50
C LYS A 165 14.02 -17.27 -35.91
N LYS A 166 14.24 -18.54 -36.13
CA LYS A 166 14.70 -19.07 -37.43
C LYS A 166 13.60 -19.05 -38.51
N GLU A 167 12.34 -19.28 -38.11
CA GLU A 167 11.24 -19.50 -39.05
C GLU A 167 10.35 -18.29 -39.27
N LEU A 168 9.97 -17.54 -38.22
CA LEU A 168 8.90 -16.56 -38.24
C LEU A 168 9.23 -15.18 -37.62
N GLY A 169 10.32 -15.03 -36.89
CA GLY A 169 10.75 -13.76 -36.27
C GLY A 169 9.79 -13.15 -35.23
N ASN A 170 8.71 -13.86 -34.84
CA ASN A 170 7.64 -13.30 -33.98
C ASN A 170 7.54 -13.97 -32.62
N LEU A 171 8.09 -13.29 -31.60
CA LEU A 171 8.08 -13.77 -30.21
C LEU A 171 6.68 -13.83 -29.56
N ARG A 172 5.70 -13.10 -30.06
CA ARG A 172 4.32 -13.15 -29.54
C ARG A 172 3.69 -14.54 -29.71
N TYR A 173 4.05 -15.23 -30.78
CA TYR A 173 3.60 -16.60 -31.05
C TYR A 173 4.10 -17.58 -29.97
N VAL A 174 5.37 -17.47 -29.55
CA VAL A 174 5.96 -18.30 -28.49
C VAL A 174 5.25 -18.08 -27.16
N CYS A 175 5.02 -16.83 -26.77
CA CYS A 175 4.29 -16.51 -25.54
C CYS A 175 2.86 -17.07 -25.55
N ALA A 176 2.15 -16.97 -26.69
CA ALA A 176 0.81 -17.52 -26.83
C ALA A 176 0.81 -19.06 -26.71
N ARG A 177 1.78 -19.73 -27.31
CA ARG A 177 1.94 -21.17 -27.23
C ARG A 177 2.22 -21.66 -25.81
N ILE A 178 3.09 -20.98 -25.08
CA ILE A 178 3.33 -21.25 -23.65
C ILE A 178 2.05 -21.08 -22.83
N LYS A 179 1.32 -19.98 -23.02
CA LYS A 179 0.05 -19.76 -22.34
C LYS A 179 -0.98 -20.86 -22.60
N LEU A 180 -1.03 -21.37 -23.84
CA LEU A 180 -1.93 -22.48 -24.20
C LEU A 180 -1.53 -23.79 -23.54
N LYS A 181 -0.22 -24.14 -23.54
CA LYS A 181 0.26 -25.42 -22.98
C LYS A 181 0.12 -25.45 -21.46
N TYR A 182 0.49 -24.37 -20.77
CA TYR A 182 0.63 -24.32 -19.31
C TYR A 182 -0.52 -23.55 -18.60
N GLY A 183 -1.48 -23.01 -19.36
CA GLY A 183 -2.56 -22.19 -18.81
C GLY A 183 -2.14 -20.77 -18.41
N GLY A 184 -0.93 -20.34 -18.77
CA GLY A 184 -0.40 -19.02 -18.46
C GLY A 184 1.09 -18.90 -18.77
N PHE A 185 1.64 -17.69 -18.58
CA PHE A 185 3.07 -17.45 -18.73
C PHE A 185 3.79 -17.65 -17.38
N PRO A 186 4.94 -18.38 -17.34
CA PRO A 186 5.64 -18.70 -16.09
C PRO A 186 6.17 -17.44 -15.40
N ARG A 187 5.90 -17.31 -14.12
CA ARG A 187 6.33 -16.23 -13.25
C ARG A 187 6.85 -16.81 -11.94
N LYS A 188 7.70 -16.05 -11.27
CA LYS A 188 8.12 -16.34 -9.90
C LYS A 188 8.06 -15.07 -9.05
N GLN A 189 7.77 -15.24 -7.78
CA GLN A 189 7.79 -14.18 -6.77
C GLN A 189 8.49 -14.68 -5.52
N GLY A 190 9.42 -13.88 -4.96
CA GLY A 190 10.03 -14.20 -3.67
C GLY A 190 8.98 -14.24 -2.56
N ILE A 191 9.12 -15.18 -1.65
CA ILE A 191 8.23 -15.29 -0.47
C ILE A 191 8.33 -14.00 0.35
N ILE A 192 7.17 -13.46 0.74
CA ILE A 192 7.07 -12.25 1.55
C ILE A 192 6.85 -12.69 3.00
N GLN A 193 7.71 -12.20 3.90
CA GLN A 193 7.67 -12.53 5.31
C GLN A 193 7.64 -11.26 6.17
N ALA A 194 6.82 -11.29 7.23
CA ALA A 194 6.80 -10.22 8.22
C ALA A 194 8.08 -10.25 9.06
N ASN A 195 8.66 -9.07 9.30
CA ASN A 195 9.86 -8.95 10.13
C ASN A 195 9.50 -9.08 11.62
N GLY A 196 10.01 -10.09 12.29
CA GLY A 196 9.77 -10.34 13.71
C GLY A 196 10.14 -9.18 14.64
N ILE A 197 11.17 -8.41 14.29
CA ILE A 197 11.62 -7.24 15.06
C ILE A 197 10.56 -6.13 15.02
N GLU A 198 9.90 -5.95 13.87
CA GLU A 198 8.91 -4.91 13.65
C GLU A 198 7.45 -5.36 13.95
N MET A 199 7.28 -6.56 14.47
CA MET A 199 5.96 -7.18 14.69
C MET A 199 5.03 -6.31 15.54
N GLN A 200 5.56 -5.57 16.52
CA GLN A 200 4.75 -4.65 17.32
C GLN A 200 4.16 -3.51 16.48
N GLN A 201 4.95 -2.94 15.58
CA GLN A 201 4.51 -1.86 14.69
C GLN A 201 3.55 -2.38 13.62
N ILE A 202 3.79 -3.59 13.11
CA ILE A 202 2.89 -4.26 12.16
C ILE A 202 1.52 -4.50 12.80
N ARG A 203 1.47 -5.02 14.03
CA ARG A 203 0.21 -5.22 14.77
C ARG A 203 -0.50 -3.90 15.04
N LYS A 204 0.25 -2.83 15.36
CA LYS A 204 -0.32 -1.50 15.53
C LYS A 204 -0.94 -0.97 14.24
N LEU A 205 -0.23 -1.09 13.11
CA LEU A 205 -0.77 -0.71 11.81
C LEU A 205 -2.05 -1.50 11.49
N MET A 206 -2.03 -2.82 11.72
CA MET A 206 -3.19 -3.69 11.50
C MET A 206 -4.40 -3.25 12.32
N ALA A 207 -4.22 -2.98 13.63
CA ALA A 207 -5.29 -2.53 14.50
C ALA A 207 -5.89 -1.18 14.04
N LEU A 208 -5.04 -0.21 13.72
CA LEU A 208 -5.46 1.11 13.23
C LEU A 208 -6.17 1.02 11.86
N THR A 209 -5.69 0.11 11.00
CA THR A 209 -6.31 -0.14 9.68
C THR A 209 -7.71 -0.74 9.86
N ASN A 210 -7.86 -1.75 10.71
CA ASN A 210 -9.13 -2.41 10.97
C ASN A 210 -10.16 -1.42 11.57
N GLU A 211 -9.77 -0.64 12.58
CA GLU A 211 -10.63 0.40 13.16
C GLU A 211 -11.09 1.43 12.13
N SER A 212 -10.17 1.88 11.27
CA SER A 212 -10.49 2.87 10.23
C SER A 212 -11.38 2.29 9.13
N PHE A 213 -11.16 1.01 8.77
CA PHE A 213 -11.95 0.30 7.78
C PHE A 213 -13.38 0.07 8.29
N GLU A 214 -13.54 -0.43 9.51
CA GLU A 214 -14.86 -0.65 10.12
C GLU A 214 -15.68 0.64 10.22
N LYS A 215 -15.06 1.76 10.63
CA LYS A 215 -15.74 3.07 10.68
C LYS A 215 -16.27 3.51 9.32
N ALA A 216 -15.51 3.27 8.25
CA ALA A 216 -15.89 3.68 6.89
C ALA A 216 -17.05 2.83 6.29
N TYR A 217 -17.31 1.64 6.87
CA TYR A 217 -18.35 0.72 6.38
C TYR A 217 -19.50 0.46 7.38
N SER A 218 -19.48 1.14 8.54
CA SER A 218 -20.55 1.09 9.56
C SER A 218 -21.55 2.24 9.41
N GLU A 219 -21.30 3.19 8.50
CA GLU A 219 -22.16 4.29 8.11
C GLU A 219 -22.89 3.97 6.78
#